data_c42ed28c957a2e61a12b44088ef12ff2
#
_entry.id   c42ed28c957a2e61a12b44088ef12ff2
#
_cell.length_a   1.000
_cell.length_b   1.000
_cell.length_c   1.000
_cell.angle_alpha   90.00
_cell.angle_beta   90.00
_cell.angle_gamma   90.00
#
_symmetry.space_group_name_H-M   'P 1'
#
loop_
_entity.id
_entity.type
_entity.pdbx_description
1 polymer ?
#
loop_
_entity_poly.entity_id
_entity_poly.type
_entity_poly.pdbx_seq_one_letter_code
_entity_poly.pdbx_strand_id
1 'polypeptide(L)' 'MSGGIYAIHHLESDRQYIGSALNIAARWRLHRKQLKDGNHHCAHLQRAWNKYGAQAFEWTVLE' A
#
# COMPACT_ATOMS: atom_id res chain seq x y z
N MET A 1 -8.04 8.52 19.27
CA MET A 1 -7.71 7.23 18.74
C MET A 1 -7.81 7.18 17.23
N SER A 2 -6.85 6.66 16.56
CA SER A 2 -6.77 6.79 15.11
C SER A 2 -6.57 5.47 14.37
N GLY A 3 -7.31 4.46 14.75
CA GLY A 3 -7.35 3.23 13.98
C GLY A 3 -8.22 3.38 12.76
N GLY A 4 -7.99 2.53 11.76
CA GLY A 4 -8.82 2.59 10.58
C GLY A 4 -8.47 1.57 9.54
N ILE A 5 -9.22 1.61 8.46
CA ILE A 5 -9.06 0.73 7.31
C ILE A 5 -8.62 1.57 6.12
N TYR A 6 -7.64 1.07 5.38
CA TYR A 6 -7.10 1.78 4.24
C TYR A 6 -7.01 0.88 3.02
N ALA A 7 -6.86 1.48 1.86
CA ALA A 7 -6.63 0.77 0.62
C ALA A 7 -5.42 1.32 -0.11
N ILE A 8 -4.65 0.44 -0.71
CA ILE A 8 -3.60 0.79 -1.66
C ILE A 8 -4.11 0.32 -3.01
N HIS A 9 -4.51 1.25 -3.86
CA HIS A 9 -5.16 0.97 -5.12
C HIS A 9 -4.16 1.08 -6.27
N HIS A 10 -4.00 0.00 -7.03
CA HIS A 10 -3.19 0.01 -8.24
C HIS A 10 -4.07 0.50 -9.39
N LEU A 11 -3.81 1.70 -9.87
CA LEU A 11 -4.69 2.40 -10.79
C LEU A 11 -4.88 1.67 -12.12
N GLU A 12 -3.82 1.10 -12.65
CA GLU A 12 -3.89 0.46 -13.95
C GLU A 12 -4.65 -0.87 -13.94
N SER A 13 -4.42 -1.71 -12.95
CA SER A 13 -5.07 -3.01 -12.87
C SER A 13 -6.37 -2.99 -12.08
N ASP A 14 -6.67 -1.88 -11.43
CA ASP A 14 -7.83 -1.71 -10.55
C ASP A 14 -7.84 -2.69 -9.38
N ARG A 15 -6.69 -3.20 -9.00
CA ARG A 15 -6.56 -4.08 -7.84
C ARG A 15 -6.34 -3.25 -6.59
N GLN A 16 -6.82 -3.76 -5.46
CA GLN A 16 -6.67 -3.08 -4.19
C GLN A 16 -6.08 -4.00 -3.14
N TYR A 17 -5.21 -3.44 -2.33
CA TYR A 17 -4.72 -4.07 -1.12
C TYR A 17 -5.41 -3.38 0.05
N ILE A 18 -6.20 -4.14 0.80
CA ILE A 18 -6.95 -3.61 1.94
C ILE A 18 -6.23 -4.00 3.23
N GLY A 19 -6.02 -3.04 4.08
CA GLY A 19 -5.37 -3.28 5.36
C GLY A 19 -5.98 -2.45 6.48
N SER A 20 -5.55 -2.73 7.70
CA SER A 20 -5.97 -1.96 8.86
C SER A 20 -4.78 -1.66 9.76
N ALA A 21 -4.86 -0.56 10.50
CA ALA A 21 -3.79 -0.16 11.39
C ALA A 21 -4.32 0.80 12.44
N LEU A 22 -3.68 0.80 13.60
CA LEU A 22 -3.97 1.79 14.62
C LEU A 22 -3.45 3.17 14.21
N ASN A 23 -2.33 3.19 13.52
CA ASN A 23 -1.76 4.43 12.99
C ASN A 23 -1.52 4.23 11.50
N ILE A 24 -2.44 4.73 10.68
CA ILE A 24 -2.38 4.53 9.23
C ILE A 24 -1.15 5.20 8.62
N ALA A 25 -0.82 6.40 9.05
CA ALA A 25 0.33 7.11 8.50
C ALA A 25 1.64 6.34 8.73
N ALA A 26 1.82 5.79 9.92
CA ALA A 26 3.00 5.00 10.23
C ALA A 26 3.02 3.69 9.43
N ARG A 27 1.85 3.07 9.27
CA ARG A 27 1.76 1.83 8.49
C ARG A 27 2.07 2.08 7.02
N TRP A 28 1.59 3.18 6.47
CA TRP A 28 1.89 3.53 5.07
C TRP A 28 3.39 3.79 4.87
N ARG A 29 4.02 4.43 5.84
CA ARG A 29 5.47 4.64 5.78
C ARG A 29 6.21 3.31 5.75
N LEU A 30 5.76 2.35 6.57
CA LEU A 30 6.34 1.02 6.60
C LEU A 30 6.13 0.29 5.27
N HIS A 31 4.92 0.35 4.71
CA HIS A 31 4.64 -0.26 3.41
C HIS A 31 5.56 0.30 2.32
N ARG A 32 5.68 1.62 2.27
CA ARG A 32 6.55 2.25 1.27
C ARG A 32 8.00 1.81 1.41
N LYS A 33 8.48 1.71 2.65
CA LYS A 33 9.85 1.27 2.89
C LYS A 33 10.05 -0.16 2.41
N GLN A 34 9.14 -1.05 2.75
CA GLN A 34 9.24 -2.44 2.35
C GLN A 34 9.15 -2.60 0.83
N LEU A 35 8.26 -1.85 0.19
CA LEU A 35 8.12 -1.89 -1.27
C LEU A 35 9.37 -1.35 -1.96
N LYS A 36 9.92 -0.27 -1.43
CA LYS A 36 11.14 0.33 -1.98
C LYS A 36 12.33 -0.61 -1.82
N ASP A 37 12.40 -1.32 -0.70
CA ASP A 37 13.49 -2.24 -0.40
C ASP A 37 13.32 -3.61 -1.11
N GLY A 38 12.14 -3.86 -1.68
CA GLY A 38 11.88 -5.09 -2.41
C GLY A 38 11.52 -6.28 -1.55
N ASN A 39 11.07 -6.05 -0.31
CA ASN A 39 10.78 -7.14 0.61
C ASN A 39 9.40 -7.07 1.24
N HIS A 40 8.43 -6.53 0.51
CA HIS A 40 7.06 -6.48 1.01
C HIS A 40 6.46 -7.88 1.03
N HIS A 41 5.67 -8.19 2.07
CA HIS A 41 5.09 -9.53 2.24
C HIS A 41 4.05 -9.89 1.18
N CYS A 42 3.43 -8.92 0.55
CA CYS A 42 2.46 -9.16 -0.52
C CYS A 42 3.19 -9.19 -1.86
N ALA A 43 3.36 -10.37 -2.42
CA ALA A 43 4.12 -10.54 -3.66
C ALA A 43 3.48 -9.83 -4.84
N HIS A 44 2.16 -9.81 -4.92
CA HIS A 44 1.46 -9.12 -6.01
C HIS A 44 1.70 -7.62 -5.96
N LEU A 45 1.60 -7.04 -4.77
CA LEU A 45 1.83 -5.61 -4.59
C LEU A 45 3.28 -5.25 -4.88
N GLN A 46 4.21 -6.07 -4.40
CA GLN A 46 5.64 -5.84 -4.64
C GLN A 46 5.96 -5.86 -6.12
N ARG A 47 5.44 -6.82 -6.86
CA ARG A 47 5.68 -6.92 -8.30
C ARG A 47 5.10 -5.75 -9.05
N ALA A 48 3.90 -5.32 -8.70
CA ALA A 48 3.29 -4.16 -9.34
C ALA A 48 4.09 -2.89 -9.06
N TRP A 49 4.56 -2.74 -7.84
CA TRP A 49 5.40 -1.62 -7.47
C TRP A 49 6.70 -1.59 -8.30
N ASN A 50 7.35 -2.74 -8.42
CA ASN A 50 8.60 -2.84 -9.18
C ASN A 50 8.39 -2.53 -10.67
N LYS A 51 7.24 -2.92 -11.20
CA LYS A 51 6.96 -2.75 -12.62
C LYS A 51 6.47 -1.36 -12.98
N TYR A 52 5.58 -0.80 -12.16
CA TYR A 52 4.89 0.45 -12.52
C TYR A 52 5.35 1.67 -11.72
N GLY A 53 5.99 1.46 -10.58
CA GLY A 53 6.49 2.56 -9.77
C GLY A 53 5.47 3.09 -8.78
N ALA A 54 5.93 3.99 -7.91
CA ALA A 54 5.12 4.51 -6.81
C ALA A 54 3.91 5.32 -7.29
N GLN A 55 4.06 6.04 -8.38
CA GLN A 55 2.99 6.91 -8.88
C GLN A 55 1.80 6.13 -9.45
N ALA A 56 1.93 4.82 -9.65
CA ALA A 56 0.84 4.00 -10.13
C ALA A 56 -0.15 3.59 -9.04
N PHE A 57 0.08 4.05 -7.82
CA PHE A 57 -0.74 3.65 -6.66
C PHE A 57 -1.39 4.84 -6.00
N GLU A 58 -2.63 4.63 -5.55
CA GLU A 58 -3.37 5.62 -4.79
C GLU A 58 -3.62 5.09 -3.39
N TRP A 59 -3.33 5.89 -2.39
CA TRP A 59 -3.46 5.52 -0.98
C TRP A 59 -4.68 6.21 -0.41
N THR A 60 -5.63 5.45 0.09
CA THR A 60 -6.92 5.98 0.53
C THR A 60 -7.29 5.43 1.89
N VAL A 61 -7.84 6.30 2.74
CA VAL A 61 -8.43 5.87 4.01
C VAL A 61 -9.90 5.57 3.77
N LEU A 62 -10.30 4.34 4.05
CA LEU A 62 -11.68 3.90 3.83
C LEU A 62 -12.56 4.14 5.05
N GLU A 63 -11.98 4.01 6.25
CA GLU A 63 -12.77 4.12 7.45
C GLU A 63 -11.97 4.63 8.63
#